data_a8fac82acce2e87b39a6995ef001d334
#
_entry.id   a8fac82acce2e87b39a6995ef001d334
#
_cell.length_a   1.000
_cell.length_b   1.000
_cell.length_c   1.000
_cell.angle_alpha   90.00
_cell.angle_beta   90.00
_cell.angle_gamma   90.00
#
_symmetry.space_group_name_H-M   'P 1'
#
loop_
_entity.id
_entity.type
_entity.pdbx_description
1 polymer ?
#
loop_
_entity_poly.entity_id
_entity_poly.type
_entity_poly.pdbx_seq_one_letter_code
_entity_poly.pdbx_strand_id
1 'polypeptide(L)'
;MHETKKTLSIIDFGEELVFHKKLAYTCLVFISHELSNHIAFTKASVSEICLGSSFEFEKIAYSTLDPHKGWNLNKGEVLANINKMENNGVPLGRFRIRNGIATLANDVFIFKPKYEDDHYYYLEYNGVEHLIEKGICRDIIKPNILKDERDLLLKMEKIIFPYSGNNTVFDEEHLKKVFPKAYAYLLMHKKKLLLRDKGDFDYKWYEYGRTQAIKDQGKKLLFPYMTDTPKFVFCDNEDLMIYCGYAFYDESSENLLMLKKILESKVFEYYIMHTSKPYSTGYYSYAKNYLKSFTICDLTEEEKHNILLMTKSEVDIFLIEKYNVTI
;
A
#
# COMPACT_ATOMS: atom_id res chain seq x y z
N MET A 1 -14.82 -26.25 -1.35
CA MET A 1 -15.73 -26.14 -0.19
C MET A 1 -17.01 -25.38 -0.53
N HIS A 2 -16.93 -24.23 -1.19
CA HIS A 2 -18.09 -23.46 -1.61
C HIS A 2 -19.06 -24.29 -2.49
N GLU A 3 -18.53 -25.04 -3.45
CA GLU A 3 -19.33 -25.89 -4.34
C GLU A 3 -19.94 -27.12 -3.65
N THR A 4 -19.22 -27.68 -2.68
CA THR A 4 -19.65 -28.91 -1.96
C THR A 4 -20.56 -28.61 -0.77
N LYS A 5 -20.65 -27.36 -0.32
CA LYS A 5 -21.49 -26.89 0.80
C LYS A 5 -21.43 -27.83 2.04
N LYS A 6 -20.24 -28.28 2.39
CA LYS A 6 -20.03 -29.10 3.59
C LYS A 6 -20.20 -28.26 4.86
N THR A 7 -20.60 -28.91 5.94
CA THR A 7 -20.66 -28.25 7.25
C THR A 7 -19.26 -27.80 7.64
N LEU A 8 -19.11 -26.50 7.88
CA LEU A 8 -17.87 -25.85 8.23
C LEU A 8 -18.09 -24.96 9.46
N SER A 9 -17.24 -25.14 10.48
CA SER A 9 -17.18 -24.24 11.62
C SER A 9 -15.80 -23.63 11.72
N ILE A 10 -15.71 -22.32 11.93
CA ILE A 10 -14.47 -21.57 11.98
C ILE A 10 -14.45 -20.74 13.26
N ILE A 11 -13.36 -20.87 14.03
CA ILE A 11 -13.04 -19.99 15.14
C ILE A 11 -11.80 -19.18 14.73
N ASP A 12 -11.95 -17.88 14.57
CA ASP A 12 -10.89 -16.97 14.13
C ASP A 12 -10.29 -16.25 15.34
N PHE A 13 -8.97 -16.36 15.51
CA PHE A 13 -8.23 -15.66 16.58
C PHE A 13 -7.86 -14.22 16.19
N GLY A 14 -8.30 -13.75 15.01
CA GLY A 14 -8.00 -12.41 14.53
C GLY A 14 -6.50 -12.15 14.43
N GLU A 15 -6.04 -11.11 15.11
CA GLU A 15 -4.62 -10.73 15.16
C GLU A 15 -3.87 -11.33 16.37
N GLU A 16 -4.51 -12.14 17.19
CA GLU A 16 -3.87 -12.77 18.33
C GLU A 16 -2.84 -13.82 17.87
N LEU A 17 -1.65 -13.77 18.48
CA LEU A 17 -0.57 -14.69 18.18
C LEU A 17 -0.67 -15.95 19.03
N VAL A 18 -1.19 -17.03 18.45
CA VAL A 18 -1.27 -18.34 19.10
C VAL A 18 0.13 -18.94 19.34
N PHE A 19 1.10 -18.63 18.48
CA PHE A 19 2.47 -19.13 18.56
C PHE A 19 3.44 -18.02 18.99
N HIS A 20 3.96 -18.06 20.21
CA HIS A 20 4.79 -17.01 20.82
C HIS A 20 6.04 -16.58 20.02
N LYS A 21 6.52 -17.40 19.08
CA LYS A 21 7.74 -17.10 18.29
C LYS A 21 7.47 -16.94 16.80
N LYS A 22 6.22 -16.91 16.36
CA LYS A 22 5.86 -16.82 14.93
C LYS A 22 4.75 -15.80 14.73
N LEU A 23 4.98 -14.87 13.82
CA LEU A 23 3.97 -13.92 13.34
C LEU A 23 3.02 -14.64 12.37
N ALA A 24 2.19 -15.55 12.89
CA ALA A 24 1.20 -16.27 12.11
C ALA A 24 -0.17 -16.08 12.74
N TYR A 25 -1.08 -15.47 11.99
CA TYR A 25 -2.50 -15.39 12.34
C TYR A 25 -3.15 -16.72 11.99
N THR A 26 -3.93 -17.26 12.90
CA THR A 26 -4.45 -18.62 12.81
C THR A 26 -5.94 -18.67 13.09
N CYS A 27 -6.57 -19.76 12.66
CA CYS A 27 -7.94 -20.10 13.00
C CYS A 27 -8.05 -21.61 13.24
N LEU A 28 -9.08 -22.02 13.98
CA LEU A 28 -9.50 -23.41 14.05
C LEU A 28 -10.60 -23.66 13.01
N VAL A 29 -10.46 -24.73 12.24
CA VAL A 29 -11.42 -25.10 11.21
C VAL A 29 -11.89 -26.54 11.46
N PHE A 30 -13.20 -26.70 11.64
CA PHE A 30 -13.85 -27.99 11.78
C PHE A 30 -14.69 -28.27 10.55
N ILE A 31 -14.51 -29.44 9.94
CA ILE A 31 -15.19 -29.84 8.71
C ILE A 31 -15.88 -31.20 8.95
N SER A 32 -17.17 -31.31 8.62
CA SER A 32 -17.88 -32.59 8.61
C SER A 32 -18.33 -32.97 7.19
N HIS A 33 -18.71 -34.22 7.01
CA HIS A 33 -19.25 -34.73 5.73
C HIS A 33 -20.70 -34.30 5.48
N GLU A 34 -21.39 -33.83 6.50
CA GLU A 34 -22.76 -33.36 6.38
C GLU A 34 -22.82 -32.08 5.51
N LEU A 35 -23.94 -31.91 4.81
CA LEU A 35 -24.18 -30.76 4.00
C LEU A 35 -24.84 -29.64 4.83
N SER A 36 -24.42 -28.41 4.58
CA SER A 36 -25.01 -27.22 5.20
C SER A 36 -25.04 -26.07 4.21
N ASN A 37 -26.08 -25.25 4.27
CA ASN A 37 -26.13 -24.01 3.48
C ASN A 37 -25.43 -22.83 4.16
N HIS A 38 -24.85 -23.04 5.36
CA HIS A 38 -24.22 -22.01 6.17
C HIS A 38 -22.89 -22.48 6.71
N ILE A 39 -21.97 -21.53 6.92
CA ILE A 39 -20.78 -21.66 7.73
C ILE A 39 -21.11 -21.16 9.14
N ALA A 40 -20.69 -21.90 10.16
CA ALA A 40 -20.69 -21.45 11.54
C ALA A 40 -19.38 -20.68 11.81
N PHE A 41 -19.44 -19.39 12.13
CA PHE A 41 -18.28 -18.55 12.34
C PHE A 41 -18.33 -17.84 13.69
N THR A 42 -17.20 -17.78 14.37
CA THR A 42 -17.04 -16.92 15.58
C THR A 42 -15.61 -16.41 15.67
N LYS A 43 -15.43 -15.29 16.39
CA LYS A 43 -14.12 -14.79 16.82
C LYS A 43 -13.96 -15.10 18.30
N ALA A 44 -12.79 -15.57 18.70
CA ALA A 44 -12.47 -15.85 20.07
C ALA A 44 -10.98 -15.61 20.35
N SER A 45 -10.65 -15.32 21.61
CA SER A 45 -9.27 -15.29 22.08
C SER A 45 -8.77 -16.70 22.40
N VAL A 46 -7.45 -16.88 22.41
CA VAL A 46 -6.81 -18.13 22.84
C VAL A 46 -7.18 -18.44 24.30
N SER A 47 -7.27 -17.43 25.16
CA SER A 47 -7.64 -17.59 26.57
C SER A 47 -9.05 -18.14 26.75
N GLU A 48 -10.03 -17.66 25.96
CA GLU A 48 -11.41 -18.17 26.00
C GLU A 48 -11.49 -19.63 25.62
N ILE A 49 -10.72 -20.08 24.62
CA ILE A 49 -10.63 -21.49 24.24
C ILE A 49 -10.03 -22.33 25.38
N CYS A 50 -8.93 -21.85 25.99
CA CYS A 50 -8.26 -22.57 27.08
C CYS A 50 -9.13 -22.68 28.33
N LEU A 51 -10.00 -21.71 28.58
CA LEU A 51 -10.95 -21.73 29.73
C LEU A 51 -12.20 -22.57 29.44
N GLY A 52 -12.36 -23.12 28.23
CA GLY A 52 -13.52 -23.91 27.85
C GLY A 52 -14.81 -23.10 27.76
N SER A 53 -14.71 -21.82 27.40
CA SER A 53 -15.87 -20.95 27.22
C SER A 53 -16.81 -21.50 26.16
N SER A 54 -18.10 -21.28 26.31
CA SER A 54 -19.08 -21.55 25.27
C SER A 54 -19.08 -20.42 24.26
N PHE A 55 -19.15 -20.75 22.96
CA PHE A 55 -19.15 -19.79 21.88
C PHE A 55 -20.50 -19.75 21.16
N GLU A 56 -20.98 -18.56 20.88
CA GLU A 56 -22.08 -18.34 19.95
C GLU A 56 -21.52 -18.24 18.53
N PHE A 57 -21.99 -19.11 17.64
CA PHE A 57 -21.60 -19.10 16.24
C PHE A 57 -22.63 -18.35 15.39
N GLU A 58 -22.17 -17.41 14.62
CA GLU A 58 -22.95 -16.76 13.57
C GLU A 58 -23.06 -17.71 12.37
N LYS A 59 -24.25 -17.75 11.77
CA LYS A 59 -24.52 -18.54 10.54
C LYS A 59 -24.38 -17.66 9.33
N ILE A 60 -23.33 -17.88 8.53
CA ILE A 60 -23.07 -17.14 7.28
C ILE A 60 -23.46 -18.03 6.12
N ALA A 61 -24.40 -17.58 5.29
CA ALA A 61 -24.87 -18.36 4.16
C ALA A 61 -23.80 -18.47 3.08
N TYR A 62 -23.57 -19.68 2.52
CA TYR A 62 -22.65 -19.87 1.39
C TYR A 62 -22.99 -19.02 0.17
N SER A 63 -24.29 -18.70 -0.04
CA SER A 63 -24.75 -17.86 -1.13
C SER A 63 -24.29 -16.40 -1.07
N THR A 64 -23.85 -15.93 0.11
CA THR A 64 -23.33 -14.56 0.28
C THR A 64 -21.81 -14.46 0.10
N LEU A 65 -21.12 -15.60 -0.08
CA LEU A 65 -19.68 -15.68 -0.18
C LEU A 65 -19.22 -15.76 -1.64
N ASP A 66 -18.30 -14.88 -2.02
CA ASP A 66 -17.69 -14.88 -3.36
C ASP A 66 -16.47 -15.80 -3.38
N PRO A 67 -16.48 -16.92 -4.13
CA PRO A 67 -15.35 -17.85 -4.19
C PRO A 67 -14.11 -17.26 -4.89
N HIS A 68 -14.27 -16.20 -5.68
CA HIS A 68 -13.19 -15.56 -6.45
C HIS A 68 -12.54 -14.39 -5.72
N LYS A 69 -13.30 -13.67 -4.88
CA LYS A 69 -12.79 -12.53 -4.09
C LYS A 69 -12.20 -12.95 -2.74
N GLY A 70 -12.46 -14.19 -2.31
CA GLY A 70 -12.21 -14.63 -0.94
C GLY A 70 -13.45 -14.43 -0.04
N TRP A 71 -13.50 -15.16 1.05
CA TRP A 71 -14.63 -15.13 1.97
C TRP A 71 -14.50 -13.99 2.97
N ASN A 72 -15.47 -13.10 2.97
CA ASN A 72 -15.65 -12.13 4.04
C ASN A 72 -16.67 -12.67 5.03
N LEU A 73 -16.20 -13.05 6.21
CA LEU A 73 -16.98 -13.70 7.26
C LEU A 73 -17.52 -12.70 8.31
N ASN A 74 -17.78 -11.47 7.90
CA ASN A 74 -18.39 -10.44 8.75
C ASN A 74 -19.91 -10.63 8.87
N LYS A 75 -20.51 -9.93 9.86
CA LYS A 75 -21.96 -9.91 10.10
C LYS A 75 -22.73 -9.38 8.89
N GLY A 76 -24.01 -9.76 8.76
CA GLY A 76 -24.87 -9.38 7.66
C GLY A 76 -24.97 -7.87 7.42
N GLU A 77 -25.05 -7.06 8.49
CA GLU A 77 -25.06 -5.59 8.39
C GLU A 77 -23.76 -5.03 7.81
N VAL A 78 -22.61 -5.54 8.27
CA VAL A 78 -21.28 -5.17 7.74
C VAL A 78 -21.18 -5.53 6.27
N LEU A 79 -21.60 -6.74 5.89
CA LEU A 79 -21.62 -7.18 4.49
C LEU A 79 -22.53 -6.32 3.62
N ALA A 80 -23.71 -5.90 4.15
CA ALA A 80 -24.60 -5.00 3.45
C ALA A 80 -23.96 -3.62 3.21
N ASN A 81 -23.27 -3.06 4.20
CA ASN A 81 -22.54 -1.81 4.05
C ASN A 81 -21.39 -1.93 3.03
N ILE A 82 -20.59 -3.00 3.11
CA ILE A 82 -19.51 -3.27 2.14
C ILE A 82 -20.09 -3.35 0.72
N ASN A 83 -21.19 -4.08 0.53
CA ASN A 83 -21.83 -4.21 -0.77
C ASN A 83 -22.29 -2.85 -1.34
N LYS A 84 -22.83 -1.97 -0.51
CA LYS A 84 -23.19 -0.59 -0.93
C LYS A 84 -21.97 0.20 -1.36
N MET A 85 -20.84 0.09 -0.59
CA MET A 85 -19.59 0.78 -0.91
C MET A 85 -18.90 0.24 -2.17
N GLU A 86 -19.12 -1.02 -2.53
CA GLU A 86 -18.54 -1.65 -3.73
C GLU A 86 -19.38 -1.47 -5.01
N ASN A 87 -20.67 -1.07 -4.88
CA ASN A 87 -21.59 -0.97 -6.00
C ASN A 87 -22.19 0.43 -6.21
N ASN A 88 -21.62 1.47 -5.64
CA ASN A 88 -22.10 2.84 -5.72
C ASN A 88 -21.09 3.77 -6.42
N GLY A 89 -20.76 3.50 -7.68
CA GLY A 89 -19.90 4.39 -8.48
C GLY A 89 -18.69 3.72 -9.13
N VAL A 90 -17.61 4.48 -9.28
CA VAL A 90 -16.39 4.04 -10.00
C VAL A 90 -15.42 3.34 -9.06
N PRO A 91 -15.09 2.05 -9.28
CA PRO A 91 -14.17 1.32 -8.39
C PRO A 91 -12.74 1.87 -8.46
N LEU A 92 -12.06 1.94 -7.30
CA LEU A 92 -10.67 2.40 -7.20
C LEU A 92 -9.71 1.62 -8.10
N GLY A 93 -10.04 0.39 -8.45
CA GLY A 93 -9.27 -0.40 -9.41
C GLY A 93 -9.16 0.22 -10.81
N ARG A 94 -10.03 1.16 -11.17
CA ARG A 94 -10.00 1.94 -12.42
C ARG A 94 -9.02 3.12 -12.37
N PHE A 95 -8.63 3.56 -11.17
CA PHE A 95 -7.68 4.65 -11.01
C PHE A 95 -6.25 4.16 -11.26
N ARG A 96 -5.38 5.07 -11.67
CA ARG A 96 -3.96 4.77 -11.89
C ARG A 96 -3.24 4.65 -10.56
N ILE A 97 -3.25 3.45 -9.97
CA ILE A 97 -2.50 3.12 -8.74
C ILE A 97 -1.18 2.45 -9.12
N ARG A 98 -0.05 2.95 -8.59
CA ARG A 98 1.29 2.41 -8.83
C ARG A 98 2.04 2.18 -7.52
N ASN A 99 2.89 1.16 -7.55
CA ASN A 99 3.88 0.91 -6.50
C ASN A 99 5.11 1.81 -6.74
N GLY A 100 5.85 2.06 -5.68
CA GLY A 100 7.14 2.71 -5.81
C GLY A 100 8.20 1.83 -6.47
N ILE A 101 9.35 2.44 -6.74
CA ILE A 101 10.53 1.79 -7.31
C ILE A 101 11.01 0.66 -6.40
N ALA A 102 11.45 -0.43 -7.02
CA ALA A 102 12.03 -1.57 -6.33
C ALA A 102 13.47 -1.82 -6.83
N THR A 103 14.44 -1.20 -6.17
CA THR A 103 15.87 -1.38 -6.50
C THR A 103 16.38 -2.77 -6.12
N LEU A 104 15.74 -3.45 -5.17
CA LEU A 104 16.19 -4.65 -4.46
C LEU A 104 17.54 -4.44 -3.72
N ALA A 105 17.96 -3.19 -3.54
CA ALA A 105 19.11 -2.77 -2.74
C ALA A 105 18.97 -1.29 -2.37
N ASN A 106 17.86 -0.94 -1.70
CA ASN A 106 17.56 0.44 -1.35
C ASN A 106 18.69 1.12 -0.57
N ASP A 107 19.33 0.40 0.32
CA ASP A 107 20.48 0.86 1.12
C ASP A 107 21.75 1.15 0.33
N VAL A 108 21.80 0.75 -0.96
CA VAL A 108 22.89 1.12 -1.89
C VAL A 108 22.48 2.30 -2.75
N PHE A 109 21.25 2.30 -3.27
CA PHE A 109 20.82 3.29 -4.24
C PHE A 109 20.22 4.54 -3.61
N ILE A 110 19.58 4.44 -2.43
CA ILE A 110 18.84 5.52 -1.78
C ILE A 110 19.60 6.00 -0.54
N PHE A 111 19.75 7.32 -0.43
CA PHE A 111 20.46 7.93 0.68
C PHE A 111 19.90 9.32 1.01
N LYS A 112 20.09 9.74 2.26
CA LYS A 112 19.91 11.11 2.68
C LYS A 112 21.29 11.77 2.67
N PRO A 113 21.52 12.84 1.87
CA PRO A 113 22.81 13.53 1.88
C PRO A 113 23.09 14.12 3.27
N LYS A 114 24.34 14.01 3.72
CA LYS A 114 24.83 14.68 4.93
C LYS A 114 24.93 16.18 4.73
N TYR A 115 25.44 16.56 3.57
CA TYR A 115 25.49 17.91 3.00
C TYR A 115 25.68 17.80 1.48
N GLU A 116 25.70 18.96 0.80
CA GLU A 116 25.89 19.04 -0.66
C GLU A 116 26.65 20.30 -1.03
N ASP A 117 27.30 20.28 -2.18
CA ASP A 117 27.89 21.44 -2.86
C ASP A 117 27.21 21.63 -4.24
N ASP A 118 27.78 22.43 -5.12
CA ASP A 118 27.22 22.70 -6.44
C ASP A 118 27.17 21.45 -7.35
N HIS A 119 28.04 20.48 -7.15
CA HIS A 119 28.26 19.34 -8.04
C HIS A 119 27.93 17.98 -7.40
N TYR A 120 28.08 17.87 -6.10
CA TYR A 120 28.03 16.59 -5.41
C TYR A 120 27.06 16.57 -4.23
N TYR A 121 26.46 15.39 -4.00
CA TYR A 121 25.92 14.99 -2.71
C TYR A 121 26.99 14.22 -1.94
N TYR A 122 27.07 14.44 -0.63
CA TYR A 122 27.96 13.75 0.28
C TYR A 122 27.16 12.77 1.12
N LEU A 123 27.46 11.48 0.96
CA LEU A 123 26.84 10.42 1.73
C LEU A 123 27.88 9.74 2.61
N GLU A 124 27.46 9.32 3.81
CA GLU A 124 28.27 8.52 4.71
C GLU A 124 27.83 7.05 4.63
N TYR A 125 28.77 6.15 4.34
CA TYR A 125 28.52 4.72 4.35
C TYR A 125 29.63 4.00 5.12
N ASN A 126 29.26 3.25 6.20
CA ASN A 126 30.22 2.57 7.09
C ASN A 126 31.32 3.48 7.64
N GLY A 127 31.00 4.73 7.98
CA GLY A 127 31.96 5.71 8.52
C GLY A 127 32.89 6.32 7.47
N VAL A 128 32.70 6.01 6.20
CA VAL A 128 33.45 6.59 5.07
C VAL A 128 32.54 7.51 4.28
N GLU A 129 33.06 8.69 3.95
CA GLU A 129 32.38 9.67 3.12
C GLU A 129 32.57 9.38 1.64
N HIS A 130 31.48 9.43 0.89
CA HIS A 130 31.45 9.22 -0.55
C HIS A 130 30.78 10.40 -1.23
N LEU A 131 31.31 10.81 -2.37
CA LEU A 131 30.75 11.81 -3.25
C LEU A 131 29.91 11.14 -4.33
N ILE A 132 28.74 11.71 -4.62
CA ILE A 132 27.89 11.23 -5.72
C ILE A 132 27.52 12.46 -6.56
N GLU A 133 27.75 12.40 -7.86
CA GLU A 133 27.41 13.49 -8.78
C GLU A 133 25.89 13.76 -8.75
N LYS A 134 25.50 15.04 -8.61
CA LYS A 134 24.10 15.44 -8.61
C LYS A 134 23.36 15.04 -9.89
N GLY A 135 24.05 15.09 -11.02
CA GLY A 135 23.47 14.79 -12.34
C GLY A 135 22.97 13.36 -12.52
N ILE A 136 23.43 12.38 -11.71
CA ILE A 136 22.93 11.01 -11.72
C ILE A 136 21.83 10.78 -10.67
N CYS A 137 21.56 11.75 -9.79
CA CYS A 137 20.59 11.60 -8.71
C CYS A 137 19.22 12.17 -9.09
N ARG A 138 18.19 11.60 -8.48
CA ARG A 138 16.82 12.12 -8.49
C ARG A 138 16.27 12.18 -7.08
N ASP A 139 15.22 12.97 -6.89
CA ASP A 139 14.50 13.04 -5.64
C ASP A 139 13.59 11.83 -5.48
N ILE A 140 13.57 11.26 -4.28
CA ILE A 140 12.75 10.12 -3.95
C ILE A 140 12.22 10.24 -2.52
N ILE A 141 11.05 9.66 -2.27
CA ILE A 141 10.44 9.65 -0.96
C ILE A 141 9.81 8.30 -0.61
N LYS A 142 9.72 8.03 0.68
CA LYS A 142 9.09 6.83 1.24
C LYS A 142 7.70 7.15 1.79
N PRO A 143 6.59 6.82 1.10
CA PRO A 143 5.23 7.10 1.58
C PRO A 143 4.92 6.54 2.97
N ASN A 144 5.49 5.40 3.33
CA ASN A 144 5.23 4.73 4.61
C ASN A 144 5.56 5.57 5.86
N ILE A 145 6.38 6.61 5.74
CA ILE A 145 6.80 7.45 6.87
C ILE A 145 6.18 8.83 6.88
N LEU A 146 5.38 9.17 5.86
CA LEU A 146 4.75 10.48 5.72
C LEU A 146 3.54 10.59 6.66
N LYS A 147 3.39 11.76 7.27
CA LYS A 147 2.24 12.13 8.10
C LYS A 147 1.36 13.17 7.42
N ASP A 148 1.99 14.14 6.77
CA ASP A 148 1.35 15.24 6.05
C ASP A 148 2.29 15.79 4.95
N GLU A 149 1.84 16.82 4.22
CA GLU A 149 2.55 17.42 3.09
C GLU A 149 3.90 18.07 3.50
N ARG A 150 4.08 18.51 4.75
CA ARG A 150 5.34 19.08 5.26
C ARG A 150 6.46 18.05 5.25
N ASP A 151 6.10 16.78 5.44
CA ASP A 151 7.06 15.68 5.41
C ASP A 151 7.70 15.48 4.03
N LEU A 152 7.09 15.95 2.95
CA LEU A 152 7.65 15.86 1.60
C LEU A 152 9.03 16.51 1.50
N LEU A 153 9.21 17.67 2.12
CA LEU A 153 10.51 18.35 2.16
C LEU A 153 11.44 17.76 3.23
N LEU A 154 10.91 17.48 4.42
CA LEU A 154 11.71 17.06 5.57
C LEU A 154 12.30 15.64 5.43
N LYS A 155 11.60 14.77 4.71
CA LYS A 155 11.92 13.34 4.57
C LYS A 155 12.35 12.95 3.16
N MET A 156 12.60 13.93 2.31
CA MET A 156 13.12 13.71 0.95
C MET A 156 14.50 13.07 1.02
N GLU A 157 14.73 12.11 0.16
CA GLU A 157 15.99 11.41 -0.04
C GLU A 157 16.44 11.55 -1.50
N LYS A 158 17.62 11.09 -1.81
CA LYS A 158 18.18 11.00 -3.17
C LYS A 158 18.32 9.55 -3.58
N ILE A 159 18.10 9.28 -4.87
CA ILE A 159 18.37 7.97 -5.45
C ILE A 159 19.38 8.10 -6.57
N ILE A 160 20.39 7.24 -6.58
CA ILE A 160 21.29 7.09 -7.73
C ILE A 160 20.46 6.46 -8.86
N PHE A 161 20.29 7.18 -9.97
CA PHE A 161 19.42 6.83 -11.08
C PHE A 161 20.23 6.55 -12.35
N PRO A 162 20.71 5.30 -12.58
CA PRO A 162 21.63 4.96 -13.66
C PRO A 162 20.93 4.82 -15.02
N TYR A 163 19.98 5.72 -15.31
CA TYR A 163 19.18 5.70 -16.52
C TYR A 163 19.18 7.06 -17.21
N SER A 164 19.11 7.07 -18.53
CA SER A 164 18.96 8.26 -19.36
C SER A 164 17.55 8.85 -19.27
N GLY A 165 17.32 10.00 -19.90
CA GLY A 165 16.02 10.68 -19.94
C GLY A 165 14.88 9.85 -20.52
N ASN A 166 15.15 8.89 -21.39
CA ASN A 166 14.18 7.94 -21.93
C ASN A 166 14.11 6.61 -21.15
N ASN A 167 14.64 6.59 -19.93
CA ASN A 167 14.65 5.46 -19.02
C ASN A 167 15.42 4.22 -19.51
N THR A 168 16.37 4.41 -20.41
CA THR A 168 17.32 3.38 -20.83
C THR A 168 18.51 3.41 -19.87
N VAL A 169 18.93 2.24 -19.38
CA VAL A 169 20.09 2.14 -18.50
C VAL A 169 21.36 2.60 -19.23
N PHE A 170 22.18 3.43 -18.59
CA PHE A 170 23.47 3.84 -19.14
C PHE A 170 24.36 2.62 -19.40
N ASP A 171 25.22 2.70 -20.39
CA ASP A 171 26.29 1.71 -20.49
C ASP A 171 27.41 2.01 -19.47
N GLU A 172 28.22 0.99 -19.19
CA GLU A 172 29.18 1.06 -18.08
C GLU A 172 30.30 2.08 -18.34
N GLU A 173 30.72 2.23 -19.59
CA GLU A 173 31.74 3.21 -19.98
C GLU A 173 31.20 4.65 -19.84
N HIS A 174 29.93 4.88 -20.16
CA HIS A 174 29.28 6.16 -19.91
C HIS A 174 29.30 6.51 -18.41
N LEU A 175 28.90 5.56 -17.54
CA LEU A 175 28.91 5.77 -16.09
C LEU A 175 30.30 6.10 -15.57
N LYS A 176 31.33 5.36 -16.00
CA LYS A 176 32.72 5.61 -15.61
C LYS A 176 33.22 7.00 -16.02
N LYS A 177 32.84 7.44 -17.21
CA LYS A 177 33.33 8.70 -17.78
C LYS A 177 32.59 9.92 -17.24
N VAL A 178 31.27 9.83 -17.12
CA VAL A 178 30.39 10.98 -16.78
C VAL A 178 30.12 11.08 -15.28
N PHE A 179 30.00 9.94 -14.61
CA PHE A 179 29.70 9.84 -13.17
C PHE A 179 30.71 8.96 -12.43
N PRO A 180 32.00 9.31 -12.45
CA PRO A 180 33.07 8.46 -11.90
C PRO A 180 32.96 8.20 -10.40
N LYS A 181 32.42 9.16 -9.62
CA LYS A 181 32.25 9.00 -8.16
C LYS A 181 31.10 8.04 -7.83
N ALA A 182 29.93 8.25 -8.46
CA ALA A 182 28.80 7.34 -8.35
C ALA A 182 29.17 5.92 -8.83
N TYR A 183 29.89 5.80 -9.94
CA TYR A 183 30.37 4.51 -10.43
C TYR A 183 31.30 3.82 -9.42
N ALA A 184 32.28 4.53 -8.85
CA ALA A 184 33.18 3.98 -7.85
C ALA A 184 32.43 3.50 -6.60
N TYR A 185 31.44 4.28 -6.14
CA TYR A 185 30.59 3.89 -5.03
C TYR A 185 29.76 2.63 -5.36
N LEU A 186 29.09 2.58 -6.50
CA LEU A 186 28.32 1.40 -6.92
C LEU A 186 29.23 0.15 -7.08
N LEU A 187 30.47 0.34 -7.59
CA LEU A 187 31.44 -0.75 -7.78
C LEU A 187 31.83 -1.43 -6.45
N MET A 188 31.93 -0.67 -5.36
CA MET A 188 32.14 -1.22 -4.01
C MET A 188 31.03 -2.19 -3.63
N HIS A 189 29.81 -1.95 -4.08
CA HIS A 189 28.62 -2.75 -3.81
C HIS A 189 28.35 -3.83 -4.86
N LYS A 190 29.19 -3.97 -5.89
CA LYS A 190 28.96 -4.86 -7.04
C LYS A 190 28.59 -6.29 -6.63
N LYS A 191 29.32 -6.87 -5.66
CA LYS A 191 29.03 -8.23 -5.17
C LYS A 191 27.60 -8.34 -4.62
N LYS A 192 27.16 -7.38 -3.80
CA LYS A 192 25.81 -7.32 -3.24
C LYS A 192 24.76 -7.15 -4.34
N LEU A 193 25.03 -6.27 -5.31
CA LEU A 193 24.14 -5.99 -6.41
C LEU A 193 23.96 -7.18 -7.36
N LEU A 194 24.99 -7.99 -7.56
CA LEU A 194 24.93 -9.23 -8.34
C LEU A 194 24.13 -10.34 -7.65
N LEU A 195 24.07 -10.35 -6.33
CA LEU A 195 23.35 -11.36 -5.54
C LEU A 195 21.84 -11.10 -5.44
N ARG A 196 21.34 -9.99 -5.99
CA ARG A 196 19.89 -9.69 -5.97
C ARG A 196 19.13 -10.67 -6.82
N ASP A 197 17.98 -11.14 -6.33
CA ASP A 197 17.04 -11.96 -7.12
C ASP A 197 16.30 -11.08 -8.15
N LYS A 198 16.80 -11.10 -9.36
CA LYS A 198 16.22 -10.36 -10.50
C LYS A 198 15.40 -11.26 -11.45
N GLY A 199 15.30 -12.56 -11.16
CA GLY A 199 14.75 -13.56 -12.08
C GLY A 199 15.74 -13.89 -13.20
N ASP A 200 15.26 -14.53 -14.26
CA ASP A 200 16.08 -15.05 -15.39
C ASP A 200 16.43 -13.99 -16.45
N PHE A 201 16.41 -12.72 -16.12
CA PHE A 201 16.68 -11.64 -17.06
C PHE A 201 18.16 -11.23 -17.04
N ASP A 202 18.69 -10.88 -18.21
CA ASP A 202 20.02 -10.29 -18.35
C ASP A 202 19.98 -8.81 -17.97
N TYR A 203 20.50 -8.48 -16.78
CA TYR A 203 20.57 -7.13 -16.25
C TYR A 203 22.01 -6.69 -16.07
N LYS A 204 22.27 -5.41 -16.31
CA LYS A 204 23.53 -4.79 -15.87
C LYS A 204 23.54 -4.78 -14.32
N TRP A 205 24.70 -5.05 -13.73
CA TRP A 205 24.82 -5.23 -12.28
C TRP A 205 24.37 -4.01 -11.44
N TYR A 206 24.44 -2.81 -12.03
CA TYR A 206 24.02 -1.53 -11.41
C TYR A 206 22.57 -1.12 -11.76
N GLU A 207 21.85 -1.90 -12.49
CA GLU A 207 20.44 -1.68 -12.82
C GLU A 207 19.52 -2.01 -11.64
N TYR A 208 18.34 -1.39 -11.53
CA TYR A 208 17.38 -1.74 -10.49
C TYR A 208 16.84 -3.15 -10.65
N GLY A 209 16.42 -3.76 -9.54
CA GLY A 209 15.88 -5.11 -9.58
C GLY A 209 14.53 -5.22 -10.27
N ARG A 210 13.75 -4.14 -10.30
CA ARG A 210 12.48 -4.03 -11.01
C ARG A 210 12.38 -2.64 -11.62
N THR A 211 11.97 -2.55 -12.87
CA THR A 211 11.99 -1.31 -13.66
C THR A 211 10.60 -0.72 -13.96
N GLN A 212 9.51 -1.40 -13.55
CA GLN A 212 8.15 -1.01 -13.92
C GLN A 212 7.76 0.41 -13.48
N ALA A 213 8.24 0.86 -12.33
CA ALA A 213 7.89 2.17 -11.76
C ALA A 213 8.81 3.33 -12.21
N ILE A 214 9.83 3.09 -13.01
CA ILE A 214 10.80 4.12 -13.44
C ILE A 214 10.14 5.22 -14.28
N LYS A 215 9.08 4.86 -15.02
CA LYS A 215 8.35 5.75 -15.95
C LYS A 215 7.17 6.47 -15.30
N ASP A 216 6.88 6.18 -14.04
CA ASP A 216 5.72 6.76 -13.37
C ASP A 216 6.04 8.18 -12.91
N GLN A 217 5.48 9.16 -13.62
CA GLN A 217 5.54 10.58 -13.36
C GLN A 217 4.13 11.18 -13.29
N GLY A 218 4.00 12.37 -12.74
CA GLY A 218 2.76 13.12 -12.60
C GLY A 218 2.45 13.48 -11.15
N LYS A 219 1.45 14.34 -10.97
CA LYS A 219 0.88 14.66 -9.66
C LYS A 219 0.35 13.39 -9.01
N LYS A 220 0.48 13.29 -7.71
CA LYS A 220 0.20 12.03 -7.02
C LYS A 220 -0.34 12.20 -5.61
N LEU A 221 -1.12 11.22 -5.18
CA LEU A 221 -1.59 11.07 -3.82
C LEU A 221 -0.89 9.85 -3.21
N LEU A 222 0.05 10.10 -2.31
CA LEU A 222 0.94 9.12 -1.69
C LEU A 222 0.26 8.43 -0.51
N PHE A 223 0.48 7.13 -0.35
CA PHE A 223 -0.03 6.39 0.81
C PHE A 223 0.82 5.18 1.17
N PRO A 224 0.82 4.73 2.45
CA PRO A 224 1.64 3.63 2.93
C PRO A 224 1.07 2.26 2.55
N TYR A 225 1.88 1.21 2.66
CA TYR A 225 1.41 -0.20 2.57
C TYR A 225 0.54 -0.61 3.74
N MET A 226 0.82 -0.08 4.92
CA MET A 226 0.13 -0.36 6.18
C MET A 226 0.04 0.91 7.00
N THR A 227 -1.11 1.12 7.64
CA THR A 227 -1.31 2.20 8.61
C THR A 227 -2.47 1.84 9.54
N ASP A 228 -2.49 2.48 10.69
CA ASP A 228 -3.55 2.41 11.70
C ASP A 228 -4.81 3.18 11.27
N THR A 229 -4.62 4.30 10.60
CA THR A 229 -5.68 5.17 10.08
C THR A 229 -5.38 5.55 8.63
N PRO A 230 -6.39 5.87 7.82
CA PRO A 230 -6.16 6.34 6.44
C PRO A 230 -5.28 7.60 6.44
N LYS A 231 -4.16 7.53 5.72
CA LYS A 231 -3.18 8.63 5.57
C LYS A 231 -2.79 8.79 4.12
N PHE A 232 -3.13 9.93 3.56
CA PHE A 232 -2.85 10.26 2.16
C PHE A 232 -2.17 11.62 2.08
N VAL A 233 -1.06 11.70 1.35
CA VAL A 233 -0.27 12.93 1.21
C VAL A 233 -0.27 13.35 -0.25
N PHE A 234 -0.81 14.54 -0.53
CA PHE A 234 -0.81 15.11 -1.87
C PHE A 234 0.58 15.65 -2.23
N CYS A 235 1.01 15.36 -3.46
CA CYS A 235 2.28 15.82 -4.01
C CYS A 235 2.08 16.29 -5.45
N ASP A 236 2.34 17.57 -5.69
CA ASP A 236 2.29 18.21 -7.00
C ASP A 236 3.60 18.13 -7.78
N ASN A 237 4.71 17.77 -7.10
CA ASN A 237 5.97 17.51 -7.77
C ASN A 237 5.89 16.24 -8.62
N GLU A 238 5.77 16.44 -9.93
CA GLU A 238 5.58 15.37 -10.91
C GLU A 238 6.77 14.43 -11.00
N ASP A 239 7.99 14.95 -10.79
CA ASP A 239 9.24 14.21 -10.93
C ASP A 239 9.66 13.46 -9.66
N LEU A 240 9.06 13.78 -8.50
CA LEU A 240 9.37 13.10 -7.25
C LEU A 240 9.05 11.61 -7.35
N MET A 241 10.08 10.78 -7.22
CA MET A 241 9.95 9.32 -7.24
C MET A 241 9.51 8.79 -5.89
N ILE A 242 8.98 7.57 -5.86
CA ILE A 242 8.56 6.92 -4.60
C ILE A 242 9.14 5.51 -4.48
N TYR A 243 9.31 5.05 -3.25
CA TYR A 243 9.67 3.67 -2.92
C TYR A 243 8.98 3.21 -1.62
N CYS A 244 8.78 1.90 -1.43
CA CYS A 244 8.10 1.35 -0.24
C CYS A 244 6.79 2.08 0.10
N GLY A 245 5.85 2.10 -0.84
CA GLY A 245 4.52 2.69 -0.71
C GLY A 245 3.81 2.68 -2.05
N TYR A 246 2.65 3.33 -2.09
CA TYR A 246 1.79 3.46 -3.26
C TYR A 246 1.52 4.91 -3.58
N ALA A 247 1.07 5.16 -4.80
CA ALA A 247 0.48 6.43 -5.19
C ALA A 247 -0.69 6.25 -6.16
N PHE A 248 -1.72 7.09 -6.01
CA PHE A 248 -2.66 7.40 -7.09
C PHE A 248 -2.06 8.51 -7.93
N TYR A 249 -2.21 8.44 -9.24
CA TYR A 249 -1.77 9.45 -10.19
C TYR A 249 -2.96 10.02 -10.95
N ASP A 250 -3.02 11.33 -11.07
CA ASP A 250 -4.01 12.07 -11.88
C ASP A 250 -3.40 13.39 -12.36
N GLU A 251 -3.83 13.90 -13.50
CA GLU A 251 -3.39 15.19 -14.03
C GLU A 251 -4.00 16.36 -13.25
N SER A 252 -5.23 16.16 -12.70
CA SER A 252 -5.95 17.13 -11.92
C SER A 252 -5.59 17.07 -10.43
N SER A 253 -5.06 18.17 -9.89
CA SER A 253 -4.85 18.34 -8.45
C SER A 253 -6.17 18.26 -7.66
N GLU A 254 -7.25 18.81 -8.22
CA GLU A 254 -8.57 18.82 -7.58
C GLU A 254 -9.11 17.39 -7.42
N ASN A 255 -8.97 16.54 -8.45
CA ASN A 255 -9.34 15.14 -8.36
C ASN A 255 -8.57 14.41 -7.25
N LEU A 256 -7.27 14.64 -7.15
CA LEU A 256 -6.43 14.02 -6.11
C LEU A 256 -6.78 14.53 -4.71
N LEU A 257 -7.06 15.83 -4.56
CA LEU A 257 -7.46 16.41 -3.27
C LEU A 257 -8.87 15.95 -2.85
N MET A 258 -9.82 15.86 -3.78
CA MET A 258 -11.13 15.26 -3.54
C MET A 258 -10.99 13.79 -3.14
N LEU A 259 -10.20 13.03 -3.89
CA LEU A 259 -9.93 11.62 -3.59
C LEU A 259 -9.30 11.47 -2.19
N LYS A 260 -8.36 12.34 -1.81
CA LYS A 260 -7.79 12.38 -0.46
C LYS A 260 -8.88 12.48 0.61
N LYS A 261 -9.79 13.44 0.47
CA LYS A 261 -10.87 13.66 1.45
C LYS A 261 -11.79 12.44 1.57
N ILE A 262 -12.13 11.81 0.46
CA ILE A 262 -12.96 10.59 0.44
C ILE A 262 -12.22 9.42 1.11
N LEU A 263 -10.94 9.23 0.78
CA LEU A 263 -10.13 8.12 1.30
C LEU A 263 -9.67 8.33 2.76
N GLU A 264 -9.76 9.56 3.30
CA GLU A 264 -9.51 9.85 4.71
C GLU A 264 -10.80 9.88 5.55
N SER A 265 -11.96 9.56 4.96
CA SER A 265 -13.25 9.53 5.65
C SER A 265 -13.43 8.26 6.50
N LYS A 266 -14.39 8.35 7.44
CA LYS A 266 -14.84 7.20 8.23
C LYS A 266 -15.43 6.08 7.38
N VAL A 267 -16.06 6.41 6.24
CA VAL A 267 -16.62 5.41 5.32
C VAL A 267 -15.52 4.52 4.74
N PHE A 268 -14.43 5.11 4.27
CA PHE A 268 -13.31 4.35 3.74
C PHE A 268 -12.53 3.61 4.85
N GLU A 269 -12.34 4.24 6.01
CA GLU A 269 -11.75 3.60 7.19
C GLU A 269 -12.51 2.35 7.58
N TYR A 270 -13.84 2.45 7.73
CA TYR A 270 -14.72 1.31 8.00
C TYR A 270 -14.58 0.22 6.93
N TYR A 271 -14.54 0.59 5.65
CA TYR A 271 -14.35 -0.36 4.56
C TYR A 271 -13.04 -1.15 4.71
N ILE A 272 -11.93 -0.47 4.96
CA ILE A 272 -10.62 -1.10 5.14
C ILE A 272 -10.59 -2.01 6.37
N MET A 273 -11.17 -1.58 7.48
CA MET A 273 -11.24 -2.40 8.71
C MET A 273 -11.95 -3.74 8.49
N HIS A 274 -12.93 -3.79 7.60
CA HIS A 274 -13.76 -4.98 7.37
C HIS A 274 -13.41 -5.80 6.11
N THR A 275 -12.55 -5.29 5.23
CA THR A 275 -12.19 -5.96 3.96
C THR A 275 -10.71 -6.24 3.81
N SER A 276 -9.86 -5.58 4.62
CA SER A 276 -8.42 -5.68 4.52
C SER A 276 -7.84 -6.63 5.57
N LYS A 277 -6.57 -6.98 5.39
CA LYS A 277 -5.83 -7.80 6.35
C LYS A 277 -5.44 -6.96 7.57
N PRO A 278 -5.89 -7.32 8.78
CA PRO A 278 -5.42 -6.70 10.01
C PRO A 278 -4.00 -7.18 10.35
N TYR A 279 -3.27 -6.33 11.08
CA TYR A 279 -1.99 -6.65 11.69
C TYR A 279 -2.06 -6.31 13.18
N SER A 280 -1.22 -6.95 13.99
CA SER A 280 -1.09 -6.63 15.40
C SER A 280 -0.90 -5.13 15.62
N THR A 281 -1.47 -4.58 16.69
CA THR A 281 -1.43 -3.15 17.03
C THR A 281 -2.39 -2.24 16.26
N GLY A 282 -3.45 -2.78 15.64
CA GLY A 282 -4.50 -1.98 14.98
C GLY A 282 -4.12 -1.44 13.60
N TYR A 283 -3.09 -2.01 12.95
CA TYR A 283 -2.73 -1.67 11.57
C TYR A 283 -3.51 -2.50 10.57
N TYR A 284 -3.79 -1.91 9.41
CA TYR A 284 -4.44 -2.58 8.28
C TYR A 284 -3.60 -2.46 7.01
N SER A 285 -3.75 -3.42 6.10
CA SER A 285 -3.11 -3.39 4.80
C SER A 285 -3.83 -2.44 3.86
N TYR A 286 -3.09 -1.54 3.22
CA TYR A 286 -3.55 -0.67 2.14
C TYR A 286 -3.06 -1.16 0.77
N ALA A 287 -2.76 -2.45 0.64
CA ALA A 287 -2.35 -3.01 -0.63
C ALA A 287 -3.48 -2.91 -1.67
N LYS A 288 -3.11 -2.69 -2.93
CA LYS A 288 -4.03 -2.44 -4.05
C LYS A 288 -5.18 -3.45 -4.16
N ASN A 289 -4.93 -4.72 -3.84
CA ASN A 289 -5.95 -5.77 -3.90
C ASN A 289 -7.10 -5.55 -2.92
N TYR A 290 -6.86 -4.87 -1.77
CA TYR A 290 -7.90 -4.54 -0.80
C TYR A 290 -8.64 -3.24 -1.13
N LEU A 291 -7.98 -2.32 -1.84
CA LEU A 291 -8.58 -1.02 -2.19
C LEU A 291 -9.45 -1.09 -3.44
N LYS A 292 -9.10 -1.95 -4.40
CA LYS A 292 -9.60 -1.93 -5.79
C LYS A 292 -11.12 -2.01 -5.95
N SER A 293 -11.81 -2.63 -4.99
CA SER A 293 -13.27 -2.82 -5.06
C SER A 293 -14.07 -1.69 -4.43
N PHE A 294 -13.47 -0.87 -3.55
CA PHE A 294 -14.13 0.34 -3.05
C PHE A 294 -14.44 1.26 -4.21
N THR A 295 -15.65 1.82 -4.26
CA THR A 295 -16.05 2.74 -5.35
C THR A 295 -16.05 4.18 -4.87
N ILE A 296 -15.67 5.11 -5.74
CA ILE A 296 -15.95 6.52 -5.57
C ILE A 296 -17.37 6.74 -6.09
N CYS A 297 -18.26 7.17 -5.20
CA CYS A 297 -19.68 7.38 -5.53
C CYS A 297 -19.84 8.43 -6.64
N ASP A 298 -20.94 8.31 -7.40
CA ASP A 298 -21.25 9.28 -8.44
C ASP A 298 -21.55 10.65 -7.81
N LEU A 299 -20.71 11.64 -8.15
CA LEU A 299 -20.75 13.00 -7.64
C LEU A 299 -21.05 13.95 -8.78
N THR A 300 -21.96 14.90 -8.56
CA THR A 300 -22.13 16.05 -9.44
C THR A 300 -20.91 16.99 -9.36
N GLU A 301 -20.72 17.88 -10.33
CA GLU A 301 -19.61 18.85 -10.28
C GLU A 301 -19.71 19.79 -9.07
N GLU A 302 -20.94 20.14 -8.66
CA GLU A 302 -21.19 20.90 -7.44
C GLU A 302 -20.77 20.12 -6.17
N GLU A 303 -21.12 18.86 -6.07
CA GLU A 303 -20.71 18.00 -4.94
C GLU A 303 -19.21 17.82 -4.88
N LYS A 304 -18.53 17.66 -6.01
CA LYS A 304 -17.07 17.57 -6.07
C LYS A 304 -16.41 18.86 -5.54
N HIS A 305 -16.92 20.01 -5.96
CA HIS A 305 -16.44 21.29 -5.47
C HIS A 305 -16.70 21.45 -3.96
N ASN A 306 -17.91 21.12 -3.51
CA ASN A 306 -18.28 21.23 -2.11
C ASN A 306 -17.41 20.34 -1.20
N ILE A 307 -17.11 19.10 -1.61
CA ILE A 307 -16.22 18.19 -0.86
C ILE A 307 -14.85 18.85 -0.60
N LEU A 308 -14.31 19.60 -1.54
CA LEU A 308 -13.02 20.29 -1.36
C LEU A 308 -13.07 21.34 -0.25
N LEU A 309 -14.22 21.96 -0.03
CA LEU A 309 -14.43 23.00 0.99
C LEU A 309 -14.82 22.43 2.36
N MET A 310 -15.43 21.25 2.41
CA MET A 310 -15.90 20.59 3.62
C MET A 310 -14.76 20.27 4.61
N THR A 311 -15.07 20.38 5.89
CA THR A 311 -14.25 19.79 6.97
C THR A 311 -14.32 18.25 6.94
N LYS A 312 -13.44 17.57 7.65
CA LYS A 312 -13.45 16.10 7.73
C LYS A 312 -14.80 15.57 8.22
N SER A 313 -15.39 16.18 9.25
CA SER A 313 -16.67 15.75 9.82
C SER A 313 -17.84 15.92 8.84
N GLU A 314 -17.84 17.00 8.06
CA GLU A 314 -18.85 17.22 7.03
C GLU A 314 -18.73 16.21 5.89
N VAL A 315 -17.51 15.88 5.45
CA VAL A 315 -17.25 14.81 4.48
C VAL A 315 -17.74 13.46 5.00
N ASP A 316 -17.49 13.14 6.27
CA ASP A 316 -17.95 11.89 6.88
C ASP A 316 -19.49 11.78 6.81
N ILE A 317 -20.20 12.81 7.23
CA ILE A 317 -21.68 12.85 7.19
C ILE A 317 -22.17 12.72 5.75
N PHE A 318 -21.64 13.54 4.84
CA PHE A 318 -22.02 13.53 3.43
C PHE A 318 -21.83 12.12 2.79
N LEU A 319 -20.70 11.48 3.05
CA LEU A 319 -20.42 10.17 2.46
C LEU A 319 -21.26 9.05 3.09
N ILE A 320 -21.53 9.09 4.41
CA ILE A 320 -22.44 8.15 5.07
C ILE A 320 -23.82 8.18 4.41
N GLU A 321 -24.35 9.37 4.16
CA GLU A 321 -25.64 9.55 3.45
C GLU A 321 -25.55 9.11 2.00
N LYS A 322 -24.50 9.51 1.27
CA LYS A 322 -24.32 9.22 -0.15
C LYS A 322 -24.18 7.73 -0.45
N TYR A 323 -23.49 6.97 0.41
CA TYR A 323 -23.40 5.51 0.33
C TYR A 323 -24.59 4.81 0.99
N ASN A 324 -25.44 5.54 1.70
CA ASN A 324 -26.58 5.00 2.46
C ASN A 324 -26.15 3.87 3.42
N VAL A 325 -25.07 4.10 4.21
CA VAL A 325 -24.51 3.15 5.15
C VAL A 325 -24.77 3.55 6.60
N THR A 326 -24.77 2.56 7.49
CA THR A 326 -24.85 2.76 8.95
C THR A 326 -23.56 2.30 9.58
N ILE A 327 -22.72 3.25 10.03
CA ILE A 327 -21.35 2.97 10.56
C ILE A 327 -21.07 3.80 11.81
#